data_28afbadcb1a6623c6cb4569de1209a93
#
_entry.id   28afbadcb1a6623c6cb4569de1209a93
#
_cell.length_a   1.000
_cell.length_b   1.000
_cell.length_c   1.000
_cell.angle_alpha   90.00
_cell.angle_beta   90.00
_cell.angle_gamma   90.00
#
_symmetry.space_group_name_H-M   'P 1'
#
loop_
_entity.id
_entity.type
_entity.pdbx_description
1 polymer ?
#
loop_
_entity_poly.entity_id
_entity_poly.type
_entity_poly.pdbx_seq_one_letter_code
_entity_poly.pdbx_strand_id
1 'polypeptide(L)'
;MCIRDRIKDRLGVKVRSVELNVSQRCSSAMLSATDLQEAVDSGAYGVKCALHGESGKMIAFVRADGEEYKLSYEAKDVNEICNREKGVPAGWITKDGSDVSDEFIRYAKPLIQGEVQVPQQDGLPLFAYRK
;
A
#
# COMPACT_ATOMS: atom_id res chain seq x y z
N MET A 1 25.32 1.18 14.63
CA MET A 1 24.89 2.46 15.27
C MET A 1 23.60 2.89 14.59
N CYS A 2 22.49 2.97 15.31
CA CYS A 2 21.20 3.35 14.74
C CYS A 2 21.05 4.91 14.72
N ILE A 3 20.08 5.38 13.94
CA ILE A 3 19.80 6.83 13.83
C ILE A 3 19.54 7.47 15.20
N ARG A 4 18.83 6.77 16.09
CA ARG A 4 18.55 7.21 17.46
C ARG A 4 19.82 7.53 18.22
N ASP A 5 20.80 6.63 18.18
CA ASP A 5 22.06 6.80 18.92
C ASP A 5 22.85 7.99 18.37
N ARG A 6 22.90 8.12 17.04
CA ARG A 6 23.57 9.25 16.38
C ARG A 6 22.97 10.61 16.75
N ILE A 7 21.64 10.69 16.83
CA ILE A 7 20.95 11.94 17.23
C ILE A 7 21.25 12.25 18.69
N LYS A 8 21.18 11.25 19.57
CA LYS A 8 21.50 11.40 20.99
C LYS A 8 22.94 11.92 21.19
N ASP A 9 23.89 11.30 20.50
CA ASP A 9 25.31 11.63 20.65
C ASP A 9 25.64 13.03 20.09
N ARG A 10 24.99 13.43 19.00
CA ARG A 10 25.25 14.74 18.37
C ARG A 10 24.54 15.92 19.03
N LEU A 11 23.34 15.70 19.53
CA LEU A 11 22.50 16.79 20.07
C LEU A 11 22.38 16.78 21.59
N GLY A 12 22.85 15.74 22.27
CA GLY A 12 22.78 15.64 23.74
C GLY A 12 21.34 15.56 24.29
N VAL A 13 20.35 15.23 23.45
CA VAL A 13 18.94 15.23 23.82
C VAL A 13 18.44 13.81 24.06
N LYS A 14 17.34 13.67 24.83
CA LYS A 14 16.67 12.40 25.02
C LYS A 14 15.95 12.01 23.72
N VAL A 15 16.31 10.88 23.13
CA VAL A 15 15.72 10.38 21.89
C VAL A 15 14.97 9.08 22.14
N ARG A 16 13.77 8.98 21.57
CA ARG A 16 12.99 7.74 21.50
C ARG A 16 12.73 7.42 20.03
N SER A 17 12.83 6.17 19.65
CA SER A 17 12.38 5.66 18.36
C SER A 17 11.13 4.81 18.55
N VAL A 18 10.16 4.99 17.68
CA VAL A 18 8.93 4.19 17.64
C VAL A 18 8.78 3.64 16.23
N GLU A 19 8.68 2.33 16.11
CA GLU A 19 8.34 1.66 14.88
C GLU A 19 6.85 1.34 14.92
N LEU A 20 6.07 1.91 14.00
CA LEU A 20 4.62 1.73 13.98
C LEU A 20 4.20 0.34 13.47
N ASN A 21 5.01 -0.27 12.59
CA ASN A 21 4.81 -1.62 12.09
C ASN A 21 3.33 -1.93 11.75
N VAL A 22 2.77 -2.94 12.41
CA VAL A 22 1.39 -3.40 12.24
C VAL A 22 0.37 -2.31 12.58
N SER A 23 0.66 -1.45 13.56
CA SER A 23 -0.24 -0.35 13.95
C SER A 23 -0.50 0.61 12.79
N GLN A 24 0.49 0.89 11.96
CA GLN A 24 0.34 1.72 10.76
C GLN A 24 -0.44 0.96 9.65
N ARG A 25 -0.08 -0.30 9.41
CA ARG A 25 -0.67 -1.10 8.32
C ARG A 25 -2.12 -1.49 8.56
N CYS A 26 -2.51 -1.64 9.82
CA CYS A 26 -3.85 -2.10 10.21
C CYS A 26 -4.74 -0.95 10.73
N SER A 27 -4.31 0.30 10.60
CA SER A 27 -5.10 1.45 11.05
C SER A 27 -6.17 1.81 10.05
N SER A 28 -7.44 1.66 10.42
CA SER A 28 -8.58 2.10 9.59
C SER A 28 -8.60 3.62 9.33
N ALA A 29 -7.97 4.41 10.19
CA ALA A 29 -7.85 5.86 10.01
C ALA A 29 -6.90 6.27 8.87
N MET A 30 -6.08 5.33 8.38
CA MET A 30 -5.11 5.55 7.31
C MET A 30 -5.48 4.85 6.00
N LEU A 31 -6.67 4.24 5.92
CA LEU A 31 -7.16 3.61 4.70
C LEU A 31 -7.77 4.65 3.76
N SER A 32 -7.51 4.51 2.47
CA SER A 32 -8.27 5.20 1.44
C SER A 32 -9.38 4.31 0.90
N ALA A 33 -10.47 4.92 0.44
CA ALA A 33 -11.56 4.16 -0.17
C ALA A 33 -11.11 3.48 -1.47
N THR A 34 -10.22 4.12 -2.24
CA THR A 34 -9.64 3.56 -3.46
C THR A 34 -8.87 2.27 -3.15
N ASP A 35 -7.93 2.31 -2.21
CA ASP A 35 -7.11 1.15 -1.87
C ASP A 35 -7.95 -0.02 -1.31
N LEU A 36 -8.93 0.31 -0.47
CA LEU A 36 -9.87 -0.70 0.07
C LEU A 36 -10.68 -1.37 -1.05
N GLN A 37 -11.25 -0.58 -1.97
CA GLN A 37 -12.05 -1.12 -3.07
C GLN A 37 -11.20 -1.99 -4.00
N GLU A 38 -10.01 -1.55 -4.34
CA GLU A 38 -9.08 -2.30 -5.17
C GLU A 38 -8.64 -3.62 -4.52
N ALA A 39 -8.45 -3.63 -3.21
CA ALA A 39 -8.16 -4.86 -2.46
C ALA A 39 -9.34 -5.86 -2.54
N VAL A 40 -10.58 -5.38 -2.39
CA VAL A 40 -11.78 -6.22 -2.50
C VAL A 40 -11.93 -6.77 -3.93
N ASP A 41 -11.77 -5.92 -4.94
CA ASP A 41 -11.94 -6.30 -6.34
C ASP A 41 -10.86 -7.30 -6.79
N SER A 42 -9.61 -7.11 -6.35
CA SER A 42 -8.52 -8.06 -6.62
C SER A 42 -8.80 -9.43 -5.98
N GLY A 43 -9.32 -9.45 -4.77
CA GLY A 43 -9.74 -10.68 -4.09
C GLY A 43 -10.87 -11.39 -4.84
N ALA A 44 -11.89 -10.65 -5.26
CA ALA A 44 -13.00 -11.18 -6.05
C ALA A 44 -12.54 -11.73 -7.41
N TYR A 45 -11.59 -11.06 -8.07
CA TYR A 45 -10.98 -11.53 -9.31
C TYR A 45 -10.18 -12.82 -9.09
N GLY A 46 -9.42 -12.91 -8.00
CA GLY A 46 -8.68 -14.12 -7.63
C GLY A 46 -9.60 -15.33 -7.41
N VAL A 47 -10.73 -15.13 -6.74
CA VAL A 47 -11.75 -16.19 -6.58
C VAL A 47 -12.31 -16.64 -7.94
N LYS A 48 -12.59 -15.71 -8.85
CA LYS A 48 -13.04 -16.06 -10.21
C LYS A 48 -12.00 -16.90 -10.95
N CYS A 49 -10.72 -16.52 -10.90
CA CYS A 49 -9.64 -17.29 -11.51
C CYS A 49 -9.58 -18.72 -10.94
N ALA A 50 -9.66 -18.86 -9.62
CA ALA A 50 -9.65 -20.17 -8.96
C ALA A 50 -10.84 -21.04 -9.37
N LEU A 51 -12.04 -20.47 -9.51
CA LEU A 51 -13.24 -21.18 -9.98
C LEU A 51 -13.12 -21.63 -11.45
N HIS A 52 -12.33 -20.94 -12.26
CA HIS A 52 -12.00 -21.35 -13.63
C HIS A 52 -10.83 -22.34 -13.70
N GLY A 53 -10.32 -22.80 -12.56
CA GLY A 53 -9.27 -23.82 -12.50
C GLY A 53 -7.83 -23.24 -12.62
N GLU A 54 -7.68 -21.93 -12.57
CA GLU A 54 -6.35 -21.31 -12.59
C GLU A 54 -5.65 -21.53 -11.25
N SER A 55 -4.41 -22.03 -11.29
CA SER A 55 -3.58 -22.29 -10.13
C SER A 55 -2.16 -21.74 -10.33
N GLY A 56 -1.43 -21.49 -9.25
CA GLY A 56 -0.09 -20.91 -9.30
C GLY A 56 -0.04 -19.48 -9.83
N LYS A 57 -1.13 -18.73 -9.66
CA LYS A 57 -1.28 -17.36 -10.12
C LYS A 57 -1.28 -16.36 -8.96
N MET A 58 -0.77 -15.17 -9.21
CA MET A 58 -0.91 -13.99 -8.37
C MET A 58 -1.71 -12.93 -9.13
N ILE A 59 -2.64 -12.29 -8.46
CA ILE A 59 -3.41 -11.19 -9.07
C ILE A 59 -2.55 -9.93 -9.06
N ALA A 60 -2.24 -9.45 -10.26
CA ALA A 60 -1.49 -8.22 -10.47
C ALA A 60 -2.43 -7.08 -10.83
N PHE A 61 -2.11 -5.91 -10.32
CA PHE A 61 -2.76 -4.65 -10.65
C PHE A 61 -2.12 -4.06 -11.89
N VAL A 62 -2.92 -3.79 -12.91
CA VAL A 62 -2.47 -3.21 -14.18
C VAL A 62 -3.15 -1.85 -14.34
N ARG A 63 -2.35 -0.80 -14.17
CA ARG A 63 -2.80 0.57 -14.37
C ARG A 63 -2.77 0.92 -15.86
N ALA A 64 -3.87 1.46 -16.37
CA ALA A 64 -3.92 1.96 -17.74
C ALA A 64 -3.07 3.23 -17.89
N ASP A 65 -2.51 3.40 -19.07
CA ASP A 65 -1.85 4.65 -19.46
C ASP A 65 -2.92 5.73 -19.67
N GLY A 66 -2.60 6.97 -19.29
CA GLY A 66 -3.47 8.13 -19.47
C GLY A 66 -3.57 9.03 -18.25
N GLU A 67 -4.35 10.10 -18.37
CA GLU A 67 -4.57 11.07 -17.29
C GLU A 67 -5.58 10.56 -16.25
N GLU A 68 -6.56 9.78 -16.70
CA GLU A 68 -7.56 9.19 -15.81
C GLU A 68 -7.05 7.90 -15.19
N TYR A 69 -7.14 7.81 -13.85
CA TYR A 69 -6.78 6.60 -13.14
C TYR A 69 -7.76 5.47 -13.45
N LYS A 70 -7.26 4.42 -14.08
CA LYS A 70 -8.01 3.19 -14.36
C LYS A 70 -7.16 1.98 -14.03
N LEU A 71 -7.76 1.04 -13.32
CA LEU A 71 -7.12 -0.20 -12.92
C LEU A 71 -7.82 -1.41 -13.53
N SER A 72 -7.04 -2.40 -13.93
CA SER A 72 -7.50 -3.73 -14.29
C SER A 72 -6.69 -4.79 -13.54
N TYR A 73 -7.17 -6.02 -13.55
CA TYR A 73 -6.55 -7.14 -12.84
C TYR A 73 -6.12 -8.20 -13.83
N GLU A 74 -4.95 -8.77 -13.63
CA GLU A 74 -4.42 -9.88 -14.43
C GLU A 74 -3.92 -11.00 -13.52
N ALA A 75 -4.12 -12.25 -13.93
CA ALA A 75 -3.55 -13.41 -13.29
C ALA A 75 -2.16 -13.70 -13.87
N LYS A 76 -1.10 -13.33 -13.14
CA LYS A 76 0.29 -13.56 -13.51
C LYS A 76 0.81 -14.85 -12.90
N ASP A 77 1.75 -15.51 -13.57
CA ASP A 77 2.42 -16.68 -13.00
C ASP A 77 3.24 -16.26 -11.76
N VAL A 78 3.04 -16.95 -10.65
CA VAL A 78 3.71 -16.64 -9.39
C VAL A 78 5.24 -16.73 -9.51
N ASN A 79 5.75 -17.60 -10.38
CA ASN A 79 7.19 -17.76 -10.60
C ASN A 79 7.83 -16.57 -11.33
N GLU A 80 7.04 -15.77 -12.04
CA GLU A 80 7.52 -14.56 -12.70
C GLU A 80 7.67 -13.39 -11.73
N ILE A 81 7.01 -13.46 -10.58
CA ILE A 81 6.89 -12.35 -9.63
C ILE A 81 7.64 -12.63 -8.33
N CYS A 82 7.60 -13.87 -7.82
CA CYS A 82 8.21 -14.21 -6.55
C CYS A 82 9.74 -13.94 -6.56
N ASN A 83 10.25 -13.47 -5.42
CA ASN A 83 11.66 -13.13 -5.23
C ASN A 83 12.19 -12.04 -6.18
N ARG A 84 11.32 -11.20 -6.72
CA ARG A 84 11.70 -10.05 -7.53
C ARG A 84 11.21 -8.76 -6.86
N GLU A 85 12.07 -7.77 -6.82
CA GLU A 85 11.74 -6.44 -6.34
C GLU A 85 11.47 -5.50 -7.52
N LYS A 86 10.40 -4.73 -7.43
CA LYS A 86 10.14 -3.61 -8.33
C LYS A 86 10.47 -2.32 -7.59
N GLY A 87 11.66 -1.79 -7.84
CA GLY A 87 12.10 -0.54 -7.25
C GLY A 87 11.32 0.68 -7.75
N VAL A 88 11.33 1.74 -6.97
CA VAL A 88 10.83 3.05 -7.39
C VAL A 88 11.73 3.58 -8.51
N PRO A 89 11.19 4.06 -9.65
CA PRO A 89 12.00 4.66 -10.71
C PRO A 89 12.86 5.80 -10.17
N ALA A 90 14.16 5.79 -10.50
CA ALA A 90 15.09 6.80 -9.99
C ALA A 90 14.68 8.24 -10.35
N GLY A 91 14.02 8.46 -11.49
CA GLY A 91 13.48 9.75 -11.90
C GLY A 91 12.32 10.26 -11.04
N TRP A 92 11.76 9.42 -10.15
CA TRP A 92 10.71 9.82 -9.22
C TRP A 92 11.25 10.40 -7.91
N ILE A 93 12.56 10.36 -7.72
CA ILE A 93 13.25 10.92 -6.56
C ILE A 93 14.01 12.16 -7.04
N THR A 94 13.93 13.26 -6.28
CA THR A 94 14.69 14.48 -6.58
C THR A 94 16.20 14.22 -6.51
N LYS A 95 16.99 15.03 -7.22
CA LYS A 95 18.46 14.82 -7.33
C LYS A 95 19.19 14.86 -5.99
N ASP A 96 18.66 15.61 -5.05
CA ASP A 96 19.19 15.71 -3.68
C ASP A 96 18.70 14.57 -2.75
N GLY A 97 17.76 13.74 -3.25
CA GLY A 97 17.21 12.60 -2.51
C GLY A 97 16.27 12.96 -1.36
N SER A 98 15.87 14.23 -1.24
CA SER A 98 15.06 14.72 -0.12
C SER A 98 13.56 14.75 -0.40
N ASP A 99 13.16 14.66 -1.68
CA ASP A 99 11.77 14.81 -2.10
C ASP A 99 11.46 13.92 -3.30
N VAL A 100 10.22 13.96 -3.77
CA VAL A 100 9.71 13.19 -4.92
C VAL A 100 9.27 14.11 -6.05
N SER A 101 9.30 13.58 -7.28
CA SER A 101 8.90 14.32 -8.48
C SER A 101 7.37 14.38 -8.64
N ASP A 102 6.92 15.29 -9.50
CA ASP A 102 5.52 15.40 -9.88
C ASP A 102 4.96 14.12 -10.52
N GLU A 103 5.81 13.31 -11.17
CA GLU A 103 5.43 12.01 -11.71
C GLU A 103 5.04 11.05 -10.60
N PHE A 104 5.80 11.02 -9.50
CA PHE A 104 5.44 10.20 -8.34
C PHE A 104 4.13 10.70 -7.71
N ILE A 105 3.95 12.01 -7.59
CA ILE A 105 2.72 12.59 -7.03
C ILE A 105 1.51 12.19 -7.90
N ARG A 106 1.62 12.29 -9.22
CA ARG A 106 0.55 11.85 -10.15
C ARG A 106 0.27 10.35 -10.04
N TYR A 107 1.29 9.55 -9.80
CA TYR A 107 1.14 8.12 -9.59
C TYR A 107 0.43 7.81 -8.27
N ALA A 108 0.84 8.44 -7.17
CA ALA A 108 0.38 8.10 -5.83
C ALA A 108 -0.97 8.75 -5.45
N LYS A 109 -1.24 9.97 -5.96
CA LYS A 109 -2.41 10.76 -5.57
C LYS A 109 -3.76 10.04 -5.74
N PRO A 110 -4.04 9.26 -6.80
CA PRO A 110 -5.29 8.51 -6.91
C PRO A 110 -5.45 7.43 -5.84
N LEU A 111 -4.36 6.84 -5.38
CA LEU A 111 -4.37 5.73 -4.42
C LEU A 111 -4.78 6.16 -3.00
N ILE A 112 -4.66 7.44 -2.68
CA ILE A 112 -4.97 7.99 -1.35
C ILE A 112 -6.32 8.72 -1.32
N GLN A 113 -7.19 8.46 -2.28
CA GLN A 113 -8.48 9.16 -2.39
C GLN A 113 -9.61 8.43 -1.66
N GLY A 114 -10.55 9.25 -1.17
CA GLY A 114 -11.76 8.80 -0.52
C GLY A 114 -11.57 8.41 0.95
N GLU A 115 -12.61 8.67 1.75
CA GLU A 115 -12.64 8.32 3.17
C GLU A 115 -13.40 7.01 3.38
N VAL A 116 -12.87 6.18 4.26
CA VAL A 116 -13.52 4.93 4.66
C VAL A 116 -14.32 5.18 5.93
N GLN A 117 -15.62 4.93 5.87
CA GLN A 117 -16.50 4.96 7.05
C GLN A 117 -16.31 3.66 7.84
N VAL A 118 -15.69 3.75 9.00
CA VAL A 118 -15.51 2.61 9.89
C VAL A 118 -16.74 2.49 10.79
N PRO A 119 -17.51 1.38 10.74
CA PRO A 119 -18.63 1.17 11.65
C PRO A 119 -18.15 1.20 13.11
N GLN A 120 -18.88 1.92 13.96
CA GLN A 120 -18.58 2.04 15.38
C GLN A 120 -19.81 1.76 16.22
N GLN A 121 -19.58 1.25 17.42
CA GLN A 121 -20.58 1.12 18.48
C GLN A 121 -19.98 1.60 19.78
N ASP A 122 -20.65 2.52 20.47
CA ASP A 122 -20.21 3.09 21.75
C ASP A 122 -18.78 3.67 21.71
N GLY A 123 -18.38 4.25 20.56
CA GLY A 123 -17.05 4.82 20.34
C GLY A 123 -15.95 3.82 20.00
N LEU A 124 -16.28 2.54 19.88
CA LEU A 124 -15.35 1.47 19.51
C LEU A 124 -15.61 0.97 18.09
N PRO A 125 -14.55 0.62 17.31
CA PRO A 125 -14.72 0.00 16.01
C PRO A 125 -15.45 -1.32 16.10
N LEU A 126 -16.41 -1.56 15.20
CA LEU A 126 -17.06 -2.85 15.04
C LEU A 126 -16.17 -3.80 14.23
N PHE A 127 -15.76 -4.89 14.85
CA PHE A 127 -15.00 -5.93 14.19
C PHE A 127 -15.93 -6.97 13.57
N ALA A 128 -15.63 -7.39 12.32
CA ALA A 128 -16.32 -8.50 11.70
C ALA A 128 -15.82 -9.82 12.31
N TYR A 129 -16.73 -10.57 12.91
CA TYR A 129 -16.44 -11.91 13.39
C TYR A 129 -16.72 -12.92 12.26
N ARG A 130 -15.81 -13.84 12.03
CA ARG A 130 -16.10 -15.02 11.20
C ARG A 130 -17.12 -15.88 11.96
N LYS A 131 -18.22 -16.19 11.29
CA LYS A 131 -19.16 -17.21 11.74
C LYS A 131 -18.63 -18.59 11.41
#